data_e0426c6971c3bfc1c7f51d1a2a2b7584
#
_entry.id   e0426c6971c3bfc1c7f51d1a2a2b7584
#
_cell.length_a   1.000
_cell.length_b   1.000
_cell.length_c   1.000
_cell.angle_alpha   90.00
_cell.angle_beta   90.00
_cell.angle_gamma   90.00
#
_symmetry.space_group_name_H-M   'P 1'
#
loop_
_entity.id
_entity.type
_entity.pdbx_description
1 polymer ?
#
loop_
_entity_poly.entity_id
_entity_poly.type
_entity_poly.pdbx_seq_one_letter_code
_entity_poly.pdbx_strand_id
1 'polypeptide(L)'
;MHSQHQPATLQEEMERPERYDDLLQCCLPNYAIFFGTVAEYLPAGEVDILELGSGTGWLTRTLREANPDAHVTAIDRSPAMIALARRKPELGAVTFLEADIRAPWPGGAFDIIAATMVLFGLSIPEQEEILRRSAATLRPGGRLIVGDAFLPESPWEEGIYRAHWREYMIESGVDREEADAMIASRDDILHQIPTLAVFRDMLKDAGFSRVLVPYWYELYAVVVAFI
;
A
#
# COMPACT_ATOMS: atom_id res chain seq x y z
N MET A 1 18.59 -35.31 11.70
CA MET A 1 18.09 -34.09 12.35
C MET A 1 17.50 -33.27 11.23
N HIS A 2 16.18 -33.37 11.00
CA HIS A 2 15.48 -32.47 10.08
C HIS A 2 15.28 -31.17 10.84
N SER A 3 15.98 -30.13 10.43
CA SER A 3 15.67 -28.77 10.83
C SER A 3 14.24 -28.51 10.32
N GLN A 4 13.28 -28.41 11.22
CA GLN A 4 11.94 -27.92 10.90
C GLN A 4 12.12 -26.46 10.52
N HIS A 5 12.16 -26.19 9.22
CA HIS A 5 12.08 -24.83 8.71
C HIS A 5 10.62 -24.38 8.98
N GLN A 6 10.42 -23.57 9.98
CA GLN A 6 9.13 -22.96 10.22
C GLN A 6 8.90 -21.96 9.08
N PRO A 7 7.78 -22.04 8.34
CA PRO A 7 7.53 -21.11 7.25
C PRO A 7 7.51 -19.67 7.79
N ALA A 8 8.10 -18.76 7.04
CA ALA A 8 8.16 -17.36 7.43
C ALA A 8 6.75 -16.75 7.43
N THR A 9 6.50 -15.86 8.37
CA THR A 9 5.24 -15.10 8.40
C THR A 9 5.17 -14.11 7.23
N LEU A 10 3.96 -13.65 6.87
CA LEU A 10 3.77 -12.61 5.84
C LEU A 10 4.64 -11.39 6.12
N GLN A 11 4.74 -10.96 7.38
CA GLN A 11 5.55 -9.82 7.77
C GLN A 11 7.05 -10.08 7.57
N GLU A 12 7.57 -11.27 7.92
CA GLU A 12 8.97 -11.64 7.72
C GLU A 12 9.33 -11.74 6.23
N GLU A 13 8.43 -12.27 5.39
CA GLU A 13 8.64 -12.33 3.94
C GLU A 13 8.58 -10.92 3.32
N MET A 14 7.67 -10.06 3.76
CA MET A 14 7.60 -8.67 3.32
C MET A 14 8.82 -7.83 3.77
N GLU A 15 9.55 -8.27 4.78
CA GLU A 15 10.80 -7.65 5.22
C GLU A 15 12.04 -8.17 4.46
N ARG A 16 11.87 -9.13 3.50
CA ARG A 16 12.94 -9.63 2.63
C ARG A 16 12.93 -8.91 1.27
N PRO A 17 13.73 -7.86 1.12
CA PRO A 17 13.64 -6.98 -0.04
C PRO A 17 13.85 -7.69 -1.38
N GLU A 18 14.70 -8.73 -1.41
CA GLU A 18 15.04 -9.44 -2.65
C GLU A 18 13.88 -10.27 -3.23
N ARG A 19 12.95 -10.72 -2.39
CA ARG A 19 11.78 -11.51 -2.78
C ARG A 19 10.48 -10.71 -2.82
N TYR A 20 10.51 -9.49 -2.29
CA TYR A 20 9.31 -8.69 -2.08
C TYR A 20 8.52 -8.45 -3.37
N ASP A 21 9.19 -8.03 -4.45
CA ASP A 21 8.52 -7.72 -5.72
C ASP A 21 7.87 -8.96 -6.34
N ASP A 22 8.54 -10.12 -6.31
CA ASP A 22 8.01 -11.38 -6.82
C ASP A 22 6.84 -11.87 -5.94
N LEU A 23 7.00 -11.80 -4.63
CA LEU A 23 5.96 -12.22 -3.68
C LEU A 23 4.71 -11.36 -3.80
N LEU A 24 4.87 -10.04 -3.91
CA LEU A 24 3.74 -9.12 -4.06
C LEU A 24 2.92 -9.44 -5.31
N GLN A 25 3.55 -9.81 -6.43
CA GLN A 25 2.86 -10.24 -7.65
C GLN A 25 2.10 -11.55 -7.45
N CYS A 26 2.65 -12.47 -6.64
CA CYS A 26 1.98 -13.74 -6.33
C CYS A 26 0.85 -13.60 -5.30
N CYS A 27 0.84 -12.52 -4.51
CA CYS A 27 -0.14 -12.33 -3.43
C CYS A 27 -1.22 -11.30 -3.74
N LEU A 28 -0.98 -10.40 -4.70
CA LEU A 28 -1.92 -9.34 -5.06
C LEU A 28 -2.60 -9.65 -6.42
N PRO A 29 -3.85 -10.15 -6.42
CA PRO A 29 -4.57 -10.38 -7.65
C PRO A 29 -4.73 -9.10 -8.47
N ASN A 30 -4.66 -9.24 -9.80
CA ASN A 30 -4.77 -8.10 -10.74
C ASN A 30 -3.74 -6.99 -10.49
N TYR A 31 -2.55 -7.35 -10.05
CA TYR A 31 -1.45 -6.48 -9.65
C TYR A 31 -1.27 -5.24 -10.56
N ALA A 32 -1.20 -5.46 -11.89
CA ALA A 32 -0.98 -4.36 -12.85
C ALA A 32 -2.17 -3.36 -12.88
N ILE A 33 -3.40 -3.86 -12.73
CA ILE A 33 -4.61 -3.02 -12.69
C ILE A 33 -4.64 -2.22 -11.40
N PHE A 34 -4.32 -2.87 -10.27
CA PHE A 34 -4.28 -2.22 -8.96
C PHE A 34 -3.34 -0.99 -8.95
N PHE A 35 -2.08 -1.17 -9.34
CA PHE A 35 -1.11 -0.06 -9.41
C PHE A 35 -1.42 0.92 -10.55
N GLY A 36 -1.88 0.42 -11.71
CA GLY A 36 -2.29 1.27 -12.82
C GLY A 36 -3.41 2.23 -12.44
N THR A 37 -4.38 1.76 -11.64
CA THR A 37 -5.49 2.61 -11.16
C THR A 37 -4.98 3.77 -10.30
N VAL A 38 -3.93 3.60 -9.50
CA VAL A 38 -3.32 4.72 -8.75
C VAL A 38 -2.83 5.81 -9.70
N ALA A 39 -2.18 5.40 -10.80
CA ALA A 39 -1.62 6.31 -11.80
C ALA A 39 -2.69 7.11 -12.57
N GLU A 40 -3.87 6.55 -12.81
CA GLU A 40 -4.99 7.22 -13.50
C GLU A 40 -5.49 8.47 -12.77
N TYR A 41 -5.22 8.57 -11.46
CA TYR A 41 -5.64 9.70 -10.63
C TYR A 41 -4.54 10.72 -10.38
N LEU A 42 -3.42 10.67 -11.10
CA LEU A 42 -2.40 11.71 -11.06
C LEU A 42 -2.80 12.89 -11.97
N PRO A 43 -2.64 14.14 -11.52
CA PRO A 43 -2.76 15.28 -12.40
C PRO A 43 -1.54 15.35 -13.33
N ALA A 44 -1.73 15.96 -14.49
CA ALA A 44 -0.63 16.24 -15.43
C ALA A 44 0.21 17.44 -14.98
N GLY A 45 1.47 17.50 -15.46
CA GLY A 45 2.39 18.61 -15.21
C GLY A 45 3.18 18.48 -13.92
N GLU A 46 3.82 19.56 -13.51
CA GLU A 46 4.62 19.60 -12.29
C GLU A 46 3.71 19.48 -11.04
N VAL A 47 3.90 18.44 -10.28
CA VAL A 47 3.17 18.17 -9.03
C VAL A 47 4.11 17.59 -7.98
N ASP A 48 3.88 17.95 -6.73
CA ASP A 48 4.61 17.40 -5.60
C ASP A 48 3.86 16.18 -5.03
N ILE A 49 4.49 15.02 -5.04
CA ILE A 49 3.94 13.76 -4.56
C ILE A 49 4.72 13.31 -3.32
N LEU A 50 4.01 12.99 -2.24
CA LEU A 50 4.54 12.26 -1.11
C LEU A 50 4.07 10.81 -1.18
N GLU A 51 4.99 9.87 -1.28
CA GLU A 51 4.71 8.44 -1.21
C GLU A 51 5.05 7.92 0.19
N LEU A 52 4.08 7.28 0.83
CA LEU A 52 4.19 6.67 2.15
C LEU A 52 4.42 5.17 2.01
N GLY A 53 5.55 4.66 2.51
CA GLY A 53 5.90 3.25 2.42
C GLY A 53 6.31 2.84 1.01
N SER A 54 7.38 3.43 0.49
CA SER A 54 7.80 3.19 -0.90
C SER A 54 8.31 1.77 -1.18
N GLY A 55 8.74 1.04 -0.15
CA GLY A 55 9.32 -0.28 -0.31
C GLY A 55 10.46 -0.29 -1.33
N THR A 56 10.41 -1.24 -2.25
CA THR A 56 11.37 -1.38 -3.35
C THR A 56 11.17 -0.37 -4.50
N GLY A 57 10.20 0.56 -4.37
CA GLY A 57 9.93 1.60 -5.36
C GLY A 57 8.99 1.17 -6.49
N TRP A 58 8.13 0.20 -6.27
CA TRP A 58 7.21 -0.26 -7.31
C TRP A 58 6.15 0.80 -7.64
N LEU A 59 5.42 1.30 -6.64
CA LEU A 59 4.51 2.42 -6.85
C LEU A 59 5.25 3.66 -7.33
N THR A 60 6.42 3.97 -6.74
CA THR A 60 7.29 5.09 -7.15
C THR A 60 7.54 5.08 -8.65
N ARG A 61 7.86 3.90 -9.22
CA ARG A 61 8.05 3.72 -10.67
C ARG A 61 6.76 4.03 -11.43
N THR A 62 5.64 3.47 -11.00
CA THR A 62 4.34 3.71 -11.65
C THR A 62 3.97 5.20 -11.66
N LEU A 63 4.21 5.91 -10.54
CA LEU A 63 4.00 7.36 -10.45
C LEU A 63 4.88 8.13 -11.44
N ARG A 64 6.16 7.78 -11.53
CA ARG A 64 7.13 8.43 -12.43
C ARG A 64 6.85 8.13 -13.91
N GLU A 65 6.44 6.91 -14.25
CA GLU A 65 6.04 6.55 -15.62
C GLU A 65 4.78 7.31 -16.05
N ALA A 66 3.81 7.46 -15.16
CA ALA A 66 2.55 8.15 -15.45
C ALA A 66 2.69 9.69 -15.51
N ASN A 67 3.58 10.25 -14.69
CA ASN A 67 3.88 11.68 -14.70
C ASN A 67 5.39 11.92 -14.53
N PRO A 68 6.15 12.00 -15.64
CA PRO A 68 7.59 12.26 -15.62
C PRO A 68 7.99 13.63 -15.04
N ASP A 69 7.08 14.60 -15.00
CA ASP A 69 7.32 15.95 -14.47
C ASP A 69 7.06 16.03 -12.96
N ALA A 70 6.55 14.97 -12.33
CA ALA A 70 6.26 14.96 -10.89
C ALA A 70 7.53 14.96 -10.04
N HIS A 71 7.51 15.72 -8.96
CA HIS A 71 8.52 15.68 -7.90
C HIS A 71 8.09 14.69 -6.82
N VAL A 72 8.69 13.50 -6.84
CA VAL A 72 8.34 12.44 -5.89
C VAL A 72 9.30 12.45 -4.71
N THR A 73 8.75 12.61 -3.51
CA THR A 73 9.40 12.30 -2.24
C THR A 73 8.81 11.02 -1.70
N ALA A 74 9.63 10.00 -1.54
CA ALA A 74 9.22 8.66 -1.14
C ALA A 74 9.84 8.31 0.22
N ILE A 75 9.04 7.93 1.20
CA ILE A 75 9.51 7.56 2.53
C ILE A 75 9.27 6.08 2.80
N ASP A 76 10.24 5.44 3.42
CA ASP A 76 10.15 4.06 3.92
C ASP A 76 11.00 3.89 5.18
N ARG A 77 10.56 3.01 6.09
CA ARG A 77 11.31 2.73 7.32
C ARG A 77 12.48 1.78 7.11
N SER A 78 12.50 1.03 6.00
CA SER A 78 13.49 0.00 5.72
C SER A 78 14.62 0.54 4.84
N PRO A 79 15.84 0.72 5.38
CA PRO A 79 16.98 1.13 4.57
C PRO A 79 17.33 0.12 3.47
N ALA A 80 17.02 -1.17 3.67
CA ALA A 80 17.24 -2.21 2.69
C ALA A 80 16.30 -2.06 1.48
N MET A 81 15.01 -1.76 1.71
CA MET A 81 14.05 -1.45 0.66
C MET A 81 14.46 -0.23 -0.15
N ILE A 82 14.81 0.86 0.53
CA ILE A 82 15.29 2.09 -0.11
C ILE A 82 16.55 1.83 -0.94
N ALA A 83 17.47 1.01 -0.43
CA ALA A 83 18.69 0.67 -1.17
C ALA A 83 18.38 -0.07 -2.48
N LEU A 84 17.36 -0.93 -2.51
CA LEU A 84 16.88 -1.58 -3.75
C LEU A 84 16.20 -0.57 -4.68
N ALA A 85 15.32 0.27 -4.16
CA ALA A 85 14.66 1.31 -4.95
C ALA A 85 15.69 2.22 -5.65
N ARG A 86 16.71 2.67 -4.94
CA ARG A 86 17.79 3.52 -5.48
C ARG A 86 18.65 2.86 -6.55
N ARG A 87 18.63 1.52 -6.67
CA ARG A 87 19.34 0.81 -7.74
C ARG A 87 18.61 0.84 -9.08
N LYS A 88 17.32 1.21 -9.08
CA LYS A 88 16.49 1.29 -10.27
C LYS A 88 16.78 2.62 -11.00
N PRO A 89 17.39 2.60 -12.21
CA PRO A 89 17.85 3.84 -12.87
C PRO A 89 16.72 4.84 -13.14
N GLU A 90 15.51 4.34 -13.41
CA GLU A 90 14.31 5.14 -13.65
C GLU A 90 13.84 5.95 -12.44
N LEU A 91 14.34 5.60 -11.24
CA LEU A 91 14.03 6.28 -9.99
C LEU A 91 15.10 7.30 -9.57
N GLY A 92 16.11 7.57 -10.41
CA GLY A 92 17.24 8.45 -10.06
C GLY A 92 16.85 9.89 -9.72
N ALA A 93 15.69 10.37 -10.15
CA ALA A 93 15.16 11.70 -9.83
C ALA A 93 14.27 11.74 -8.56
N VAL A 94 14.07 10.61 -7.89
CA VAL A 94 13.21 10.49 -6.71
C VAL A 94 14.01 10.81 -5.43
N THR A 95 13.39 11.57 -4.54
CA THR A 95 13.96 11.82 -3.21
C THR A 95 13.51 10.72 -2.25
N PHE A 96 14.39 9.75 -1.96
CA PHE A 96 14.11 8.69 -0.98
C PHE A 96 14.58 9.11 0.42
N LEU A 97 13.71 8.99 1.42
CA LEU A 97 13.97 9.28 2.82
C LEU A 97 13.71 8.06 3.70
N GLU A 98 14.68 7.71 4.53
CA GLU A 98 14.49 6.70 5.57
C GLU A 98 13.71 7.32 6.73
N ALA A 99 12.45 6.98 6.85
CA ALA A 99 11.58 7.46 7.92
C ALA A 99 10.38 6.52 8.13
N ASP A 100 9.92 6.43 9.37
CA ASP A 100 8.64 5.83 9.69
C ASP A 100 7.50 6.79 9.30
N ILE A 101 6.47 6.30 8.61
CA ILE A 101 5.32 7.12 8.20
C ILE A 101 4.56 7.72 9.38
N ARG A 102 4.72 7.17 10.59
CA ARG A 102 4.17 7.71 11.84
C ARG A 102 4.95 8.91 12.36
N ALA A 103 6.23 9.03 12.01
CA ALA A 103 7.07 10.17 12.36
C ALA A 103 6.67 11.43 11.58
N PRO A 104 7.15 12.63 11.95
CA PRO A 104 6.93 13.84 11.17
C PRO A 104 7.42 13.69 9.72
N TRP A 105 6.58 14.08 8.78
CA TRP A 105 6.90 14.05 7.35
C TRP A 105 7.79 15.24 6.95
N PRO A 106 8.47 15.15 5.76
CA PRO A 106 9.18 16.31 5.22
C PRO A 106 8.25 17.51 5.10
N GLY A 107 8.78 18.69 5.40
CA GLY A 107 8.02 19.94 5.33
C GLY A 107 7.57 20.26 3.91
N GLY A 108 6.45 20.94 3.79
CA GLY A 108 5.82 21.34 2.53
C GLY A 108 4.36 20.92 2.46
N ALA A 109 3.71 21.35 1.38
CA ALA A 109 2.38 20.91 1.02
C ALA A 109 2.48 20.11 -0.29
N PHE A 110 1.69 19.04 -0.41
CA PHE A 110 1.72 18.14 -1.56
C PHE A 110 0.42 18.23 -2.36
N ASP A 111 0.50 17.94 -3.65
CA ASP A 111 -0.68 17.82 -4.52
C ASP A 111 -1.28 16.41 -4.38
N ILE A 112 -0.40 15.42 -4.18
CA ILE A 112 -0.76 14.01 -4.01
C ILE A 112 -0.04 13.46 -2.79
N ILE A 113 -0.78 12.68 -2.00
CA ILE A 113 -0.20 11.72 -1.06
C ILE A 113 -0.65 10.33 -1.52
N ALA A 114 0.30 9.40 -1.70
CA ALA A 114 0.03 8.06 -2.16
C ALA A 114 0.55 7.03 -1.17
N ALA A 115 -0.22 5.98 -0.92
CA ALA A 115 0.17 4.86 -0.07
C ALA A 115 -0.37 3.56 -0.66
N THR A 116 0.48 2.54 -0.83
CA THR A 116 0.02 1.22 -1.27
C THR A 116 0.58 0.11 -0.39
N MET A 117 -0.27 -0.79 0.06
CA MET A 117 0.07 -1.96 0.87
C MET A 117 0.87 -1.59 2.14
N VAL A 118 0.44 -0.53 2.84
CA VAL A 118 1.17 -0.03 4.01
C VAL A 118 0.27 0.28 5.21
N LEU A 119 -0.96 0.78 5.01
CA LEU A 119 -1.82 1.19 6.13
C LEU A 119 -2.41 -0.01 6.86
N PHE A 120 -2.71 -1.10 6.17
CA PHE A 120 -3.29 -2.32 6.76
C PHE A 120 -2.42 -2.92 7.90
N GLY A 121 -1.12 -2.61 7.91
CA GLY A 121 -0.18 -3.02 8.96
C GLY A 121 -0.13 -2.08 10.17
N LEU A 122 -0.95 -1.02 10.20
CA LEU A 122 -1.05 -0.07 11.30
C LEU A 122 -2.32 -0.30 12.11
N SER A 123 -2.31 0.02 13.38
CA SER A 123 -3.53 0.04 14.19
C SER A 123 -4.53 1.09 13.67
N ILE A 124 -5.82 0.90 13.91
CA ILE A 124 -6.86 1.86 13.49
C ILE A 124 -6.56 3.30 13.93
N PRO A 125 -6.16 3.58 15.20
CA PRO A 125 -5.80 4.94 15.60
C PRO A 125 -4.60 5.52 14.84
N GLU A 126 -3.61 4.70 14.47
CA GLU A 126 -2.48 5.14 13.66
C GLU A 126 -2.91 5.47 12.22
N GLN A 127 -3.80 4.65 11.65
CA GLN A 127 -4.39 4.93 10.34
C GLN A 127 -5.16 6.27 10.35
N GLU A 128 -6.02 6.50 11.34
CA GLU A 128 -6.76 7.76 11.51
C GLU A 128 -5.81 8.97 11.58
N GLU A 129 -4.72 8.86 12.34
CA GLU A 129 -3.70 9.92 12.42
C GLU A 129 -3.02 10.17 11.07
N ILE A 130 -2.67 9.12 10.30
CA ILE A 130 -2.11 9.25 8.96
C ILE A 130 -3.10 9.95 8.03
N LEU A 131 -4.38 9.56 8.04
CA LEU A 131 -5.41 10.19 7.22
C LEU A 131 -5.60 11.66 7.57
N ARG A 132 -5.68 12.00 8.86
CA ARG A 132 -5.81 13.37 9.34
C ARG A 132 -4.60 14.23 8.95
N ARG A 133 -3.39 13.68 9.08
CA ARG A 133 -2.15 14.35 8.66
C ARG A 133 -2.11 14.55 7.15
N SER A 134 -2.57 13.56 6.38
CA SER A 134 -2.70 13.68 4.93
C SER A 134 -3.60 14.84 4.54
N ALA A 135 -4.77 14.94 5.16
CA ALA A 135 -5.70 16.04 4.90
C ALA A 135 -5.09 17.42 5.22
N ALA A 136 -4.34 17.51 6.34
CA ALA A 136 -3.69 18.76 6.76
C ALA A 136 -2.47 19.16 5.89
N THR A 137 -1.87 18.21 5.19
CA THR A 137 -0.64 18.41 4.41
C THR A 137 -0.91 18.59 2.91
N LEU A 138 -2.07 18.17 2.43
CA LEU A 138 -2.47 18.34 1.04
C LEU A 138 -2.79 19.81 0.73
N ARG A 139 -2.42 20.25 -0.48
CA ARG A 139 -2.86 21.54 -1.04
C ARG A 139 -4.37 21.53 -1.31
N PRO A 140 -5.04 22.70 -1.35
CA PRO A 140 -6.42 22.78 -1.82
C PRO A 140 -6.58 22.14 -3.20
N GLY A 141 -7.52 21.19 -3.33
CA GLY A 141 -7.72 20.39 -4.54
C GLY A 141 -6.79 19.20 -4.68
N GLY A 142 -5.89 18.99 -3.72
CA GLY A 142 -5.06 17.81 -3.63
C GLY A 142 -5.83 16.55 -3.27
N ARG A 143 -5.18 15.39 -3.34
CA ARG A 143 -5.82 14.10 -3.09
C ARG A 143 -4.91 13.10 -2.42
N LEU A 144 -5.52 12.27 -1.60
CA LEU A 144 -4.92 11.05 -1.07
C LEU A 144 -5.35 9.87 -1.93
N ILE A 145 -4.40 9.03 -2.31
CA ILE A 145 -4.65 7.79 -3.05
C ILE A 145 -4.12 6.63 -2.20
N VAL A 146 -5.01 5.74 -1.79
CA VAL A 146 -4.66 4.57 -0.98
C VAL A 146 -5.04 3.30 -1.73
N GLY A 147 -4.07 2.45 -2.01
CA GLY A 147 -4.28 1.10 -2.49
C GLY A 147 -3.93 0.10 -1.38
N ASP A 148 -4.93 -0.59 -0.81
CA ASP A 148 -4.67 -1.42 0.36
C ASP A 148 -5.60 -2.63 0.48
N ALA A 149 -5.36 -3.45 1.51
CA ALA A 149 -6.23 -4.54 1.89
C ALA A 149 -7.36 -4.02 2.80
N PHE A 150 -8.57 -4.54 2.59
CA PHE A 150 -9.76 -4.22 3.36
C PHE A 150 -10.48 -5.50 3.78
N LEU A 151 -11.18 -5.45 4.93
CA LEU A 151 -12.09 -6.53 5.29
C LEU A 151 -13.37 -6.45 4.46
N PRO A 152 -13.95 -7.58 4.07
CA PRO A 152 -15.32 -7.62 3.56
C PRO A 152 -16.33 -7.30 4.67
N GLU A 153 -17.56 -7.01 4.28
CA GLU A 153 -18.61 -6.58 5.22
C GLU A 153 -19.19 -7.74 6.06
N SER A 154 -18.89 -8.99 5.69
CA SER A 154 -19.42 -10.15 6.40
C SER A 154 -18.40 -11.28 6.56
N PRO A 155 -18.49 -12.08 7.65
CA PRO A 155 -17.65 -13.26 7.82
C PRO A 155 -17.84 -14.32 6.72
N TRP A 156 -19.01 -14.35 6.05
CA TRP A 156 -19.28 -15.26 4.96
C TRP A 156 -18.46 -14.88 3.71
N GLU A 157 -18.41 -13.60 3.35
CA GLU A 157 -17.56 -13.10 2.26
C GLU A 157 -16.07 -13.31 2.59
N GLU A 158 -15.67 -13.05 3.85
CA GLU A 158 -14.31 -13.29 4.31
C GLU A 158 -13.88 -14.75 4.06
N GLY A 159 -14.74 -15.71 4.35
CA GLY A 159 -14.45 -17.13 4.11
C GLY A 159 -14.24 -17.44 2.62
N ILE A 160 -15.00 -16.81 1.72
CA ILE A 160 -14.86 -16.99 0.27
C ILE A 160 -13.59 -16.34 -0.24
N TYR A 161 -13.38 -15.06 0.07
CA TYR A 161 -12.23 -14.28 -0.44
C TYR A 161 -10.90 -14.82 0.07
N ARG A 162 -10.87 -15.29 1.31
CA ARG A 162 -9.72 -15.97 1.89
C ARG A 162 -9.38 -17.27 1.14
N ALA A 163 -10.38 -18.06 0.78
CA ALA A 163 -10.17 -19.29 0.01
C ALA A 163 -9.68 -18.97 -1.42
N HIS A 164 -10.26 -17.96 -2.08
CA HIS A 164 -9.82 -17.51 -3.41
C HIS A 164 -8.39 -16.96 -3.35
N TRP A 165 -8.05 -16.16 -2.36
CA TRP A 165 -6.71 -15.62 -2.20
C TRP A 165 -5.66 -16.71 -1.99
N ARG A 166 -6.00 -17.73 -1.19
CA ARG A 166 -5.15 -18.90 -1.00
C ARG A 166 -4.88 -19.64 -2.32
N GLU A 167 -5.93 -19.94 -3.08
CA GLU A 167 -5.77 -20.63 -4.36
C GLU A 167 -4.99 -19.76 -5.37
N TYR A 168 -5.24 -18.47 -5.41
CA TYR A 168 -4.48 -17.53 -6.26
C TYR A 168 -2.99 -17.57 -5.95
N MET A 169 -2.58 -17.53 -4.67
CA MET A 169 -1.19 -17.63 -4.27
C MET A 169 -0.55 -18.93 -4.76
N ILE A 170 -1.24 -20.06 -4.58
CA ILE A 170 -0.75 -21.38 -5.00
C ILE A 170 -0.62 -21.46 -6.52
N GLU A 171 -1.62 -20.99 -7.27
CA GLU A 171 -1.59 -20.96 -8.74
C GLU A 171 -0.49 -20.02 -9.27
N SER A 172 -0.18 -18.97 -8.52
CA SER A 172 0.91 -18.04 -8.83
C SER A 172 2.30 -18.55 -8.42
N GLY A 173 2.39 -19.75 -7.83
CA GLY A 173 3.67 -20.43 -7.55
C GLY A 173 4.13 -20.35 -6.09
N VAL A 174 3.32 -19.82 -5.17
CA VAL A 174 3.60 -19.88 -3.73
C VAL A 174 3.37 -21.31 -3.23
N ASP A 175 4.29 -21.82 -2.41
CA ASP A 175 4.12 -23.12 -1.78
C ASP A 175 2.88 -23.18 -0.87
N ARG A 176 2.24 -24.35 -0.77
CA ARG A 176 1.01 -24.50 0.02
C ARG A 176 1.21 -24.18 1.51
N GLU A 177 2.34 -24.61 2.08
CA GLU A 177 2.64 -24.35 3.49
C GLU A 177 2.91 -22.85 3.71
N GLU A 178 3.60 -22.21 2.76
CA GLU A 178 3.84 -20.76 2.76
C GLU A 178 2.53 -19.99 2.60
N ALA A 179 1.66 -20.36 1.67
CA ALA A 179 0.34 -19.75 1.50
C ALA A 179 -0.52 -19.86 2.78
N ASP A 180 -0.53 -21.05 3.41
CA ASP A 180 -1.27 -21.26 4.66
C ASP A 180 -0.70 -20.43 5.83
N ALA A 181 0.62 -20.27 5.90
CA ALA A 181 1.29 -19.41 6.88
C ALA A 181 0.95 -17.92 6.66
N MET A 182 0.89 -17.48 5.41
CA MET A 182 0.49 -16.10 5.06
C MET A 182 -0.96 -15.81 5.43
N ILE A 183 -1.86 -16.76 5.20
CA ILE A 183 -3.26 -16.70 5.65
C ILE A 183 -3.33 -16.55 7.17
N ALA A 184 -2.62 -17.40 7.91
CA ALA A 184 -2.60 -17.37 9.37
C ALA A 184 -2.03 -16.03 9.90
N SER A 185 -0.96 -15.53 9.30
CA SER A 185 -0.36 -14.24 9.66
C SER A 185 -1.31 -13.06 9.40
N ARG A 186 -2.12 -13.11 8.33
CA ARG A 186 -3.18 -12.10 8.10
C ARG A 186 -4.26 -12.19 9.18
N ASP A 187 -4.63 -13.39 9.60
CA ASP A 187 -5.63 -13.59 10.67
C ASP A 187 -5.23 -12.89 11.98
N ASP A 188 -3.93 -12.83 12.28
CA ASP A 188 -3.42 -12.16 13.48
C ASP A 188 -3.65 -10.64 13.48
N ILE A 189 -3.73 -10.03 12.30
CA ILE A 189 -3.88 -8.57 12.13
C ILE A 189 -5.28 -8.14 11.64
N LEU A 190 -6.25 -9.05 11.53
CA LEU A 190 -7.61 -8.69 11.05
C LEU A 190 -8.23 -7.52 11.82
N HIS A 191 -7.97 -7.42 13.13
CA HIS A 191 -8.47 -6.34 13.97
C HIS A 191 -7.93 -4.95 13.63
N GLN A 192 -6.89 -4.86 12.78
CA GLN A 192 -6.27 -3.62 12.31
C GLN A 192 -6.75 -3.23 10.90
N ILE A 193 -7.43 -4.13 10.20
CA ILE A 193 -7.88 -3.90 8.83
C ILE A 193 -9.34 -3.42 8.86
N PRO A 194 -9.64 -2.20 8.40
CA PRO A 194 -11.01 -1.71 8.34
C PRO A 194 -11.77 -2.33 7.16
N THR A 195 -13.11 -2.33 7.20
CA THR A 195 -13.91 -2.49 5.97
C THR A 195 -13.83 -1.20 5.15
N LEU A 196 -14.18 -1.27 3.85
CA LEU A 196 -14.25 -0.07 3.01
C LEU A 196 -15.24 0.98 3.55
N ALA A 197 -16.34 0.55 4.15
CA ALA A 197 -17.30 1.47 4.76
C ALA A 197 -16.69 2.23 5.93
N VAL A 198 -16.03 1.53 6.85
CA VAL A 198 -15.31 2.12 7.99
C VAL A 198 -14.20 3.07 7.50
N PHE A 199 -13.41 2.64 6.52
CA PHE A 199 -12.32 3.47 5.98
C PHE A 199 -12.83 4.76 5.32
N ARG A 200 -13.97 4.69 4.61
CA ARG A 200 -14.62 5.89 4.05
C ARG A 200 -15.10 6.87 5.13
N ASP A 201 -15.58 6.36 6.26
CA ASP A 201 -15.96 7.22 7.39
C ASP A 201 -14.72 7.83 8.06
N MET A 202 -13.64 7.06 8.27
CA MET A 202 -12.35 7.61 8.73
C MET A 202 -11.83 8.74 7.82
N LEU A 203 -11.96 8.61 6.49
CA LEU A 203 -11.58 9.66 5.55
C LEU A 203 -12.43 10.92 5.71
N LYS A 204 -13.74 10.79 5.88
CA LYS A 204 -14.64 11.94 6.14
C LYS A 204 -14.27 12.65 7.45
N ASP A 205 -14.04 11.88 8.51
CA ASP A 205 -13.67 12.39 9.83
C ASP A 205 -12.29 13.08 9.78
N ALA A 206 -11.39 12.63 8.91
CA ALA A 206 -10.11 13.28 8.64
C ALA A 206 -10.22 14.60 7.84
N GLY A 207 -11.39 14.91 7.24
CA GLY A 207 -11.66 16.15 6.52
C GLY A 207 -11.72 16.03 4.99
N PHE A 208 -11.68 14.82 4.42
CA PHE A 208 -11.86 14.61 2.98
C PHE A 208 -13.33 14.79 2.57
N SER A 209 -13.57 15.61 1.54
CA SER A 209 -14.92 15.99 1.11
C SER A 209 -15.56 14.99 0.14
N ARG A 210 -14.76 14.29 -0.64
CA ARG A 210 -15.19 13.32 -1.64
C ARG A 210 -14.30 12.10 -1.62
N VAL A 211 -14.93 10.91 -1.77
CA VAL A 211 -14.23 9.62 -1.77
C VAL A 211 -14.73 8.78 -2.93
N LEU A 212 -13.81 8.31 -3.77
CA LEU A 212 -14.03 7.36 -4.86
C LEU A 212 -13.38 6.03 -4.53
N VAL A 213 -13.93 4.94 -5.04
CA VAL A 213 -13.31 3.61 -5.03
C VAL A 213 -13.25 3.13 -6.48
N PRO A 214 -12.24 3.57 -7.25
CA PRO A 214 -12.14 3.24 -8.67
C PRO A 214 -11.77 1.79 -8.97
N TYR A 215 -11.15 1.11 -8.02
CA TYR A 215 -10.84 -0.31 -8.10
C TYR A 215 -11.26 -1.00 -6.81
N TRP A 216 -11.92 -2.13 -6.94
CA TRP A 216 -12.22 -3.05 -5.86
C TRP A 216 -12.26 -4.49 -6.39
N TYR A 217 -11.44 -5.33 -5.83
CA TYR A 217 -11.43 -6.76 -6.09
C TYR A 217 -11.23 -7.51 -4.78
N GLU A 218 -12.28 -8.15 -4.30
CA GLU A 218 -12.30 -8.94 -3.06
C GLU A 218 -11.71 -8.20 -1.85
N LEU A 219 -10.49 -8.57 -1.44
CA LEU A 219 -9.80 -8.01 -0.28
C LEU A 219 -9.06 -6.70 -0.60
N TYR A 220 -8.93 -6.30 -1.87
CA TYR A 220 -8.06 -5.20 -2.28
C TYR A 220 -8.85 -4.09 -2.97
N ALA A 221 -8.58 -2.86 -2.60
CA ALA A 221 -9.19 -1.71 -3.26
C ALA A 221 -8.21 -0.55 -3.42
N VAL A 222 -8.48 0.31 -4.41
CA VAL A 222 -7.88 1.64 -4.53
C VAL A 222 -8.94 2.67 -4.17
N VAL A 223 -8.60 3.52 -3.22
CA VAL A 223 -9.47 4.60 -2.71
C VAL A 223 -8.81 5.93 -3.02
N VAL A 224 -9.56 6.88 -3.57
CA VAL A 224 -9.11 8.23 -3.87
C VAL A 224 -9.98 9.22 -3.10
N ALA A 225 -9.34 10.01 -2.23
CA ALA A 225 -10.01 10.97 -1.37
C ALA A 225 -9.53 12.40 -1.68
N PHE A 226 -10.44 13.35 -1.80
CA PHE A 226 -10.18 14.75 -2.19
C PHE A 226 -10.47 15.69 -1.03
N ILE A 227 -9.61 16.71 -0.87
CA ILE A 227 -9.82 17.84 0.03
C ILE A 227 -10.90 18.78 -0.52
#